data_05d2df9acd8d2dc3432ac1006c57fe26
#
_entry.id   05d2df9acd8d2dc3432ac1006c57fe26
#
_cell.length_a   1.000
_cell.length_b   1.000
_cell.length_c   1.000
_cell.angle_alpha   90.00
_cell.angle_beta   90.00
_cell.angle_gamma   90.00
#
_symmetry.space_group_name_H-M   'P 1'
#
loop_
_entity.id
_entity.type
_entity.pdbx_description
1 polymer ?
#
loop_
_entity_poly.entity_id
_entity_poly.type
_entity_poly.pdbx_seq_one_letter_code
_entity_poly.pdbx_strand_id
1 'polypeptide(L)'
;VSATVLEREQESLAAQLLREYAAGSSFFFASPKRTMLARGVFATVPHEGGTDSMAGLPARVAAVLDASREAAHDIPVAVGAVPFDGRVAAQLVVPLTLQRAGPLVFDPAAPAQLPLAAKYTMRPVPEPAAYLDGVAAALKLMQEGPLRKVVLSRSLHLDTATPIDLRQLLHNLARRNPHGYTFAVDLPPGSEPGSGAGTGRRTLIGASPELLVSRSGLQVIANPLAGSAARSPDPVEDQARAARLSTSPKDLHEHAVVIDAVAEALRPFCKTLDVPRGPSLVSTQTMWHLSSRIQGELKDPSITSLTLALAMHPTPAVCGHPTELAHEAIGHIEPFQRGYYTGTVGWCDANGDGQWAVTIRCAEADEHTLRLFAGAGIVVGSTPESELAETEAKFRTMLQAMGLGAGVQP
;
A
#
# COMPACT_ATOMS: atom_id res chain seq x y z
N VAL A 1 -7.54 17.61 -44.22
CA VAL A 1 -6.87 16.51 -43.55
C VAL A 1 -5.84 17.10 -42.59
N SER A 2 -5.92 17.24 -41.49
CA SER A 2 -6.67 17.02 -40.31
C SER A 2 -5.71 17.12 -39.10
N ALA A 3 -5.80 18.23 -38.37
CA ALA A 3 -5.04 18.44 -37.11
C ALA A 3 -5.33 17.35 -36.07
N THR A 4 -6.43 16.62 -36.22
CA THR A 4 -6.91 15.56 -35.32
C THR A 4 -6.11 14.24 -35.36
N VAL A 5 -5.24 14.04 -36.36
CA VAL A 5 -4.43 12.81 -36.48
C VAL A 5 -3.07 12.96 -35.79
N LEU A 6 -2.55 14.19 -35.69
CA LEU A 6 -1.26 14.47 -35.02
C LEU A 6 -1.33 14.52 -33.49
N GLU A 7 -2.51 14.73 -32.92
CA GLU A 7 -2.69 14.73 -31.43
C GLU A 7 -2.78 13.32 -30.82
N ARG A 8 -2.95 12.27 -31.63
CA ARG A 8 -3.03 10.87 -31.14
C ARG A 8 -1.68 10.18 -30.95
N GLU A 9 -0.58 10.76 -31.36
CA GLU A 9 0.75 10.10 -31.31
C GLU A 9 1.72 10.64 -30.26
N GLN A 10 1.39 11.67 -29.51
CA GLN A 10 2.22 12.05 -28.36
C GLN A 10 1.75 11.30 -27.10
N GLU A 11 2.31 10.12 -26.92
CA GLU A 11 2.18 9.40 -25.65
C GLU A 11 2.58 10.29 -24.50
N SER A 12 1.78 10.27 -23.41
CA SER A 12 2.11 11.07 -22.23
C SER A 12 3.44 10.63 -21.63
N LEU A 13 4.24 11.59 -21.15
CA LEU A 13 5.50 11.29 -20.45
C LEU A 13 5.30 10.28 -19.31
N ALA A 14 4.16 10.33 -18.62
CA ALA A 14 3.81 9.37 -17.58
C ALA A 14 3.72 7.92 -18.09
N ALA A 15 3.09 7.72 -19.25
CA ALA A 15 3.02 6.40 -19.88
C ALA A 15 4.41 5.93 -20.36
N GLN A 16 5.24 6.84 -20.84
CA GLN A 16 6.63 6.55 -21.18
C GLN A 16 7.41 6.07 -19.95
N LEU A 17 7.32 6.77 -18.81
CA LEU A 17 7.99 6.36 -17.57
C LEU A 17 7.57 4.96 -17.10
N LEU A 18 6.29 4.61 -17.24
CA LEU A 18 5.79 3.28 -16.92
C LEU A 18 6.42 2.20 -17.83
N ARG A 19 6.54 2.45 -19.13
CA ARG A 19 7.21 1.53 -20.06
C ARG A 19 8.71 1.42 -19.83
N GLU A 20 9.34 2.50 -19.41
CA GLU A 20 10.77 2.55 -19.09
C GLU A 20 11.12 1.90 -17.75
N TYR A 21 10.13 1.54 -16.93
CA TYR A 21 10.37 0.78 -15.72
C TYR A 21 11.01 -0.58 -16.08
N ALA A 22 12.04 -0.93 -15.34
CA ALA A 22 12.69 -2.23 -15.42
C ALA A 22 12.94 -2.76 -13.99
N ALA A 23 12.95 -4.08 -13.83
CA ALA A 23 13.33 -4.70 -12.56
C ALA A 23 14.73 -4.21 -12.15
N GLY A 24 14.86 -3.68 -10.91
CA GLY A 24 16.06 -3.01 -10.41
C GLY A 24 16.09 -1.51 -10.63
N SER A 25 15.03 -0.91 -11.19
CA SER A 25 14.76 0.51 -10.94
C SER A 25 14.51 0.69 -9.45
N SER A 26 15.19 1.64 -8.81
CA SER A 26 15.12 1.82 -7.36
C SER A 26 13.68 2.06 -6.88
N PHE A 27 12.88 2.75 -7.71
CA PHE A 27 11.54 3.14 -7.33
C PHE A 27 10.68 3.55 -8.53
N PHE A 28 9.45 3.08 -8.58
CA PHE A 28 8.36 3.61 -9.41
C PHE A 28 7.18 3.94 -8.53
N PHE A 29 6.57 5.10 -8.77
CA PHE A 29 5.37 5.51 -8.02
C PHE A 29 4.44 6.34 -8.90
N ALA A 30 3.22 5.90 -9.05
CA ALA A 30 2.17 6.64 -9.73
C ALA A 30 1.02 6.92 -8.76
N SER A 31 0.55 8.14 -8.76
CA SER A 31 -0.57 8.62 -7.94
C SER A 31 -1.57 9.37 -8.82
N PRO A 32 -2.76 9.75 -8.31
CA PRO A 32 -3.71 10.57 -9.07
C PRO A 32 -3.18 11.93 -9.53
N LYS A 33 -2.00 12.34 -9.05
CA LYS A 33 -1.42 13.66 -9.37
C LYS A 33 -0.11 13.59 -10.13
N ARG A 34 0.66 12.51 -10.03
CA ARG A 34 2.01 12.44 -10.60
C ARG A 34 2.50 11.01 -10.80
N THR A 35 3.47 10.87 -11.67
CA THR A 35 4.23 9.64 -11.89
C THR A 35 5.71 9.93 -11.68
N MET A 36 6.41 9.02 -11.01
CA MET A 36 7.84 9.12 -10.69
C MET A 36 8.54 7.82 -11.06
N LEU A 37 9.71 7.92 -11.67
CA LEU A 37 10.62 6.80 -11.92
C LEU A 37 12.02 7.18 -11.48
N ALA A 38 12.55 6.45 -10.51
CA ALA A 38 13.89 6.62 -10.00
C ALA A 38 14.79 5.46 -10.41
N ARG A 39 16.05 5.76 -10.75
CA ARG A 39 17.05 4.77 -11.12
C ARG A 39 18.36 4.99 -10.40
N GLY A 40 19.01 3.91 -10.05
CA GLY A 40 20.26 3.90 -9.31
C GLY A 40 20.11 4.43 -7.88
N VAL A 41 21.17 4.35 -7.12
CA VAL A 41 21.23 4.81 -5.74
C VAL A 41 22.43 5.76 -5.60
N PHE A 42 22.17 7.01 -5.23
CA PHE A 42 23.19 7.99 -4.87
C PHE A 42 23.58 7.81 -3.40
N ALA A 43 22.58 7.72 -2.52
CA ALA A 43 22.78 7.47 -1.10
C ALA A 43 21.64 6.59 -0.54
N THR A 44 21.99 5.79 0.45
CA THR A 44 21.02 4.96 1.20
C THR A 44 20.83 5.54 2.58
N VAL A 45 19.59 5.61 3.07
CA VAL A 45 19.30 6.00 4.45
C VAL A 45 19.76 4.87 5.37
N PRO A 46 20.70 5.13 6.30
CA PRO A 46 21.26 4.08 7.14
C PRO A 46 20.19 3.48 8.07
N HIS A 47 20.29 2.17 8.28
CA HIS A 47 19.52 1.46 9.28
C HIS A 47 20.24 1.51 10.62
N GLU A 48 19.52 1.92 11.65
CA GLU A 48 19.97 1.80 13.03
C GLU A 48 19.14 0.70 13.70
N GLY A 49 19.82 -0.31 14.23
CA GLY A 49 19.15 -1.40 14.95
C GLY A 49 18.56 -0.92 16.27
N GLY A 50 17.55 -1.62 16.77
CA GLY A 50 16.92 -1.36 18.05
C GLY A 50 15.46 -0.92 17.96
N THR A 51 14.80 -0.84 19.11
CA THR A 51 13.36 -0.50 19.25
C THR A 51 13.03 0.90 18.73
N ASP A 52 13.99 1.83 18.74
CA ASP A 52 13.80 3.23 18.34
C ASP A 52 14.18 3.50 16.86
N SER A 53 14.45 2.45 16.09
CA SER A 53 14.90 2.61 14.70
C SER A 53 13.92 3.38 13.81
N MET A 54 12.62 3.26 14.07
CA MET A 54 11.57 3.98 13.34
C MET A 54 11.44 5.43 13.79
N ALA A 55 11.54 5.71 15.09
CA ALA A 55 11.41 7.08 15.62
C ALA A 55 12.51 8.01 15.10
N GLY A 56 13.75 7.52 14.96
CA GLY A 56 14.89 8.28 14.40
C GLY A 56 14.89 8.41 12.86
N LEU A 57 14.02 7.72 12.16
CA LEU A 57 14.05 7.66 10.69
C LEU A 57 13.91 9.04 9.99
N PRO A 58 13.01 9.97 10.42
CA PRO A 58 12.94 11.30 9.82
C PRO A 58 14.24 12.09 9.92
N ALA A 59 14.93 12.01 11.05
CA ALA A 59 16.20 12.71 11.26
C ALA A 59 17.30 12.11 10.36
N ARG A 60 17.38 10.78 10.22
CA ARG A 60 18.32 10.12 9.31
C ARG A 60 18.07 10.49 7.85
N VAL A 61 16.79 10.53 7.43
CA VAL A 61 16.44 10.97 6.09
C VAL A 61 16.86 12.42 5.86
N ALA A 62 16.58 13.33 6.81
CA ALA A 62 17.02 14.73 6.71
C ALA A 62 18.54 14.83 6.56
N ALA A 63 19.31 14.12 7.37
CA ALA A 63 20.77 14.13 7.30
C ALA A 63 21.30 13.63 5.94
N VAL A 64 20.70 12.58 5.37
CA VAL A 64 21.09 12.07 4.04
C VAL A 64 20.73 13.06 2.92
N LEU A 65 19.57 13.72 3.02
CA LEU A 65 19.16 14.76 2.04
C LEU A 65 20.08 15.99 2.11
N ASP A 66 20.46 16.42 3.30
CA ASP A 66 21.39 17.55 3.50
C ASP A 66 22.79 17.21 2.95
N ALA A 67 23.34 16.04 3.29
CA ALA A 67 24.61 15.58 2.75
C ALA A 67 24.57 15.44 1.20
N SER A 68 23.44 15.03 0.64
CA SER A 68 23.27 14.96 -0.82
C SER A 68 23.31 16.34 -1.47
N ARG A 69 22.73 17.37 -0.83
CA ARG A 69 22.80 18.76 -1.30
C ARG A 69 24.24 19.32 -1.20
N GLU A 70 24.93 19.05 -0.10
CA GLU A 70 26.33 19.46 0.08
C GLU A 70 27.24 18.83 -0.99
N ALA A 71 26.93 17.61 -1.43
CA ALA A 71 27.60 16.93 -2.55
C ALA A 71 27.14 17.45 -3.94
N ALA A 72 26.40 18.56 -4.01
CA ALA A 72 25.82 19.13 -5.23
C ALA A 72 24.94 18.18 -6.05
N HIS A 73 24.28 17.24 -5.38
CA HIS A 73 23.29 16.35 -6.03
C HIS A 73 21.96 17.09 -6.23
N ASP A 74 21.51 17.20 -7.48
CA ASP A 74 20.36 18.03 -7.88
C ASP A 74 19.01 17.42 -7.48
N ILE A 75 18.98 16.23 -6.88
CA ILE A 75 17.75 15.48 -6.57
C ILE A 75 17.65 15.22 -5.05
N PRO A 76 17.31 16.24 -4.24
CA PRO A 76 17.19 16.08 -2.79
C PRO A 76 15.84 15.42 -2.41
N VAL A 77 15.63 14.18 -2.83
CA VAL A 77 14.41 13.42 -2.60
C VAL A 77 14.76 12.02 -2.15
N ALA A 78 14.20 11.59 -1.02
CA ALA A 78 14.23 10.21 -0.57
C ALA A 78 12.98 9.48 -1.07
N VAL A 79 13.16 8.28 -1.62
CA VAL A 79 12.10 7.42 -2.15
C VAL A 79 12.22 6.02 -1.59
N GLY A 80 11.11 5.29 -1.45
CA GLY A 80 11.16 3.88 -1.07
C GLY A 80 9.99 3.43 -0.19
N ALA A 81 10.26 2.48 0.70
CA ALA A 81 9.26 1.85 1.54
C ALA A 81 9.71 1.77 3.01
N VAL A 82 8.74 1.91 3.90
CA VAL A 82 8.88 1.73 5.35
C VAL A 82 8.09 0.47 5.73
N PRO A 83 8.65 -0.47 6.50
CA PRO A 83 7.99 -1.71 6.86
C PRO A 83 6.85 -1.51 7.87
N PHE A 84 6.09 -2.59 8.11
CA PHE A 84 5.01 -2.60 9.11
C PHE A 84 5.51 -2.31 10.53
N ASP A 85 6.68 -2.83 10.87
CA ASP A 85 7.31 -2.64 12.18
C ASP A 85 8.84 -2.55 12.09
N GLY A 86 9.49 -2.22 13.21
CA GLY A 86 10.93 -2.02 13.27
C GLY A 86 11.80 -3.29 13.17
N ARG A 87 11.20 -4.48 12.97
CA ARG A 87 11.95 -5.74 12.81
C ARG A 87 12.66 -5.83 11.45
N VAL A 88 12.17 -5.07 10.47
CA VAL A 88 12.75 -4.96 9.14
C VAL A 88 13.25 -3.53 8.93
N ALA A 89 14.38 -3.37 8.25
CA ALA A 89 14.92 -2.04 7.91
C ALA A 89 14.02 -1.30 6.93
N ALA A 90 13.86 0.01 7.09
CA ALA A 90 13.26 0.84 6.05
C ALA A 90 14.17 0.88 4.81
N GLN A 91 13.59 0.70 3.63
CA GLN A 91 14.29 0.78 2.35
C GLN A 91 14.04 2.16 1.74
N LEU A 92 14.89 3.12 2.11
CA LEU A 92 14.84 4.50 1.61
C LEU A 92 16.15 4.88 0.97
N VAL A 93 16.10 5.47 -0.22
CA VAL A 93 17.27 5.89 -0.98
C VAL A 93 17.08 7.27 -1.59
N VAL A 94 18.17 8.01 -1.76
CA VAL A 94 18.26 9.15 -2.67
C VAL A 94 18.70 8.57 -4.02
N PRO A 95 17.91 8.69 -5.10
CA PRO A 95 18.25 8.08 -6.38
C PRO A 95 19.30 8.88 -7.16
N LEU A 96 20.06 8.20 -8.04
CA LEU A 96 20.95 8.86 -8.98
C LEU A 96 20.19 9.70 -10.01
N THR A 97 19.05 9.20 -10.49
CA THR A 97 18.17 9.91 -11.41
C THR A 97 16.72 9.80 -10.99
N LEU A 98 15.96 10.86 -11.15
CA LEU A 98 14.54 10.90 -10.87
C LEU A 98 13.80 11.65 -11.98
N GLN A 99 12.96 10.93 -12.71
CA GLN A 99 12.06 11.50 -13.70
C GLN A 99 10.67 11.67 -13.09
N ARG A 100 10.01 12.77 -13.42
CA ARG A 100 8.67 13.13 -12.93
C ARG A 100 7.77 13.49 -14.09
N ALA A 101 6.52 13.04 -14.01
CA ALA A 101 5.47 13.37 -14.98
C ALA A 101 4.15 13.63 -14.26
N GLY A 102 3.14 14.05 -15.01
CA GLY A 102 1.76 14.13 -14.55
C GLY A 102 1.15 12.77 -14.21
N PRO A 103 -0.17 12.71 -13.98
CA PRO A 103 -0.87 11.45 -13.70
C PRO A 103 -0.83 10.49 -14.90
N LEU A 104 -0.89 9.19 -14.61
CA LEU A 104 -1.09 8.17 -15.63
C LEU A 104 -2.51 8.25 -16.19
N VAL A 105 -2.62 8.33 -17.51
CA VAL A 105 -3.90 8.26 -18.20
C VAL A 105 -3.81 7.14 -19.21
N PHE A 106 -4.76 6.22 -19.18
CA PHE A 106 -4.85 5.10 -20.11
C PHE A 106 -6.02 5.28 -21.07
N ASP A 107 -5.80 4.93 -22.33
CA ASP A 107 -6.89 4.83 -23.30
C ASP A 107 -7.83 3.68 -22.88
N PRO A 108 -9.12 3.95 -22.64
CA PRO A 108 -10.09 2.90 -22.34
C PRO A 108 -10.24 1.86 -23.46
N ALA A 109 -9.98 2.23 -24.70
CA ALA A 109 -10.07 1.38 -25.88
C ALA A 109 -8.84 0.49 -26.12
N ALA A 110 -7.74 0.70 -25.36
CA ALA A 110 -6.55 -0.11 -25.54
C ALA A 110 -6.84 -1.59 -25.21
N PRO A 111 -6.30 -2.54 -26.00
CA PRO A 111 -6.61 -3.96 -25.87
C PRO A 111 -6.28 -4.52 -24.47
N ALA A 112 -7.05 -5.53 -24.06
CA ALA A 112 -6.77 -6.27 -22.83
C ALA A 112 -5.37 -6.89 -22.89
N GLN A 113 -4.70 -6.90 -21.75
CA GLN A 113 -3.32 -7.39 -21.69
C GLN A 113 -3.28 -8.90 -21.51
N LEU A 114 -2.19 -9.49 -21.99
CA LEU A 114 -1.96 -10.93 -21.88
C LEU A 114 -1.59 -11.33 -20.44
N PRO A 115 -1.91 -12.56 -20.02
CA PRO A 115 -1.48 -13.09 -18.72
C PRO A 115 0.05 -13.18 -18.65
N LEU A 116 0.60 -13.01 -17.43
CA LEU A 116 2.05 -12.98 -17.18
C LEU A 116 2.73 -14.32 -17.31
N ALA A 117 2.03 -15.42 -16.98
CA ALA A 117 2.53 -16.78 -17.12
C ALA A 117 1.35 -17.75 -17.34
N ALA A 118 1.65 -18.88 -17.98
CA ALA A 118 0.64 -19.89 -18.30
C ALA A 118 0.21 -20.74 -17.10
N LYS A 119 1.09 -20.93 -16.11
CA LYS A 119 0.84 -21.80 -14.94
C LYS A 119 1.53 -21.27 -13.69
N TYR A 120 0.78 -21.25 -12.59
CA TYR A 120 1.24 -20.98 -11.25
C TYR A 120 0.86 -22.12 -10.32
N THR A 121 1.78 -22.51 -9.44
CA THR A 121 1.45 -23.28 -8.24
C THR A 121 1.11 -22.29 -7.15
N MET A 122 -0.04 -22.47 -6.48
CA MET A 122 -0.51 -21.56 -5.45
C MET A 122 -0.62 -22.27 -4.12
N ARG A 123 -0.19 -21.59 -3.05
CA ARG A 123 -0.26 -22.09 -1.68
C ARG A 123 -0.67 -20.95 -0.72
N PRO A 124 -1.84 -21.05 -0.06
CA PRO A 124 -2.24 -20.09 0.96
C PRO A 124 -1.40 -20.24 2.24
N VAL A 125 -1.17 -19.15 2.95
CA VAL A 125 -0.47 -19.10 4.24
C VAL A 125 -1.16 -18.06 5.13
N PRO A 126 -1.82 -18.44 6.23
CA PRO A 126 -2.15 -19.82 6.58
C PRO A 126 -3.17 -20.42 5.62
N GLU A 127 -3.38 -21.73 5.74
CA GLU A 127 -4.51 -22.42 5.13
C GLU A 127 -5.84 -21.82 5.62
N PRO A 128 -6.91 -21.83 4.79
CA PRO A 128 -8.19 -21.20 5.15
C PRO A 128 -8.73 -21.60 6.53
N ALA A 129 -8.66 -22.86 6.90
CA ALA A 129 -9.12 -23.33 8.21
C ALA A 129 -8.36 -22.68 9.37
N ALA A 130 -7.04 -22.58 9.28
CA ALA A 130 -6.22 -21.93 10.32
C ALA A 130 -6.48 -20.41 10.39
N TYR A 131 -6.84 -19.77 9.28
CA TYR A 131 -7.27 -18.37 9.31
C TYR A 131 -8.61 -18.19 10.03
N LEU A 132 -9.59 -19.09 9.80
CA LEU A 132 -10.87 -19.07 10.52
C LEU A 132 -10.66 -19.21 12.03
N ASP A 133 -9.78 -20.13 12.46
CA ASP A 133 -9.40 -20.29 13.87
C ASP A 133 -8.74 -19.02 14.43
N GLY A 134 -7.88 -18.38 13.65
CA GLY A 134 -7.24 -17.11 14.02
C GLY A 134 -8.25 -15.98 14.23
N VAL A 135 -9.25 -15.86 13.35
CA VAL A 135 -10.35 -14.87 13.50
C VAL A 135 -11.15 -15.17 14.76
N ALA A 136 -11.49 -16.44 15.03
CA ALA A 136 -12.19 -16.84 16.25
C ALA A 136 -11.39 -16.51 17.53
N ALA A 137 -10.07 -16.72 17.51
CA ALA A 137 -9.18 -16.35 18.61
C ALA A 137 -9.15 -14.83 18.83
N ALA A 138 -9.09 -14.04 17.77
CA ALA A 138 -9.13 -12.56 17.87
C ALA A 138 -10.45 -12.06 18.47
N LEU A 139 -11.60 -12.63 18.04
CA LEU A 139 -12.91 -12.30 18.61
C LEU A 139 -13.00 -12.64 20.10
N LYS A 140 -12.38 -13.76 20.53
CA LYS A 140 -12.28 -14.10 21.94
C LYS A 140 -11.45 -13.07 22.73
N LEU A 141 -10.28 -12.65 22.21
CA LEU A 141 -9.48 -11.59 22.83
C LEU A 141 -10.26 -10.28 22.99
N MET A 142 -11.13 -9.94 22.03
CA MET A 142 -11.99 -8.74 22.12
C MET A 142 -13.08 -8.88 23.18
N GLN A 143 -13.61 -10.07 23.41
CA GLN A 143 -14.61 -10.34 24.44
C GLN A 143 -14.02 -10.31 25.85
N GLU A 144 -12.78 -10.78 26.00
CA GLU A 144 -12.12 -10.95 27.29
C GLU A 144 -11.24 -9.74 27.69
N GLY A 145 -10.96 -8.81 26.76
CA GLY A 145 -9.99 -7.75 26.98
C GLY A 145 -10.35 -6.40 26.35
N PRO A 146 -9.40 -5.46 26.38
CA PRO A 146 -9.58 -4.11 25.85
C PRO A 146 -9.36 -3.99 24.33
N LEU A 147 -8.99 -5.06 23.62
CA LEU A 147 -8.84 -5.06 22.16
C LEU A 147 -10.18 -4.71 21.51
N ARG A 148 -10.19 -3.72 20.60
CA ARG A 148 -11.42 -3.24 19.95
C ARG A 148 -11.46 -3.60 18.47
N LYS A 149 -10.28 -3.66 17.84
CA LYS A 149 -10.10 -3.99 16.44
C LYS A 149 -8.74 -4.67 16.26
N VAL A 150 -8.67 -5.67 15.38
CA VAL A 150 -7.40 -6.19 14.85
C VAL A 150 -7.56 -6.50 13.37
N VAL A 151 -6.54 -6.28 12.58
CA VAL A 151 -6.50 -6.70 11.18
C VAL A 151 -5.68 -7.98 11.10
N LEU A 152 -6.32 -9.09 10.70
CA LEU A 152 -5.61 -10.34 10.45
C LEU A 152 -5.45 -10.58 8.95
N SER A 153 -4.27 -11.06 8.59
CA SER A 153 -3.85 -11.18 7.22
C SER A 153 -3.54 -12.62 6.82
N ARG A 154 -3.64 -12.86 5.52
CA ARG A 154 -3.17 -14.08 4.83
C ARG A 154 -2.16 -13.69 3.78
N SER A 155 -1.28 -14.60 3.43
CA SER A 155 -0.48 -14.51 2.20
C SER A 155 -0.83 -15.64 1.24
N LEU A 156 -0.64 -15.39 -0.05
CA LEU A 156 -0.78 -16.38 -1.11
C LEU A 156 0.55 -16.44 -1.86
N HIS A 157 1.20 -17.59 -1.78
CA HIS A 157 2.47 -17.83 -2.45
C HIS A 157 2.21 -18.41 -3.82
N LEU A 158 2.78 -17.82 -4.85
CA LEU A 158 2.68 -18.26 -6.23
C LEU A 158 4.08 -18.55 -6.77
N ASP A 159 4.28 -19.77 -7.25
CA ASP A 159 5.52 -20.21 -7.89
C ASP A 159 5.29 -20.44 -9.37
N THR A 160 6.25 -20.08 -10.21
CA THR A 160 6.21 -20.26 -11.66
C THR A 160 7.55 -20.73 -12.22
N ALA A 161 7.50 -21.56 -13.26
CA ALA A 161 8.70 -22.06 -13.94
C ALA A 161 9.34 -20.97 -14.85
N THR A 162 8.58 -19.96 -15.25
CA THR A 162 9.07 -18.86 -16.11
C THR A 162 9.30 -17.60 -15.29
N PRO A 163 10.35 -16.79 -15.57
CA PRO A 163 10.55 -15.52 -14.89
C PRO A 163 9.33 -14.60 -14.98
N ILE A 164 9.05 -13.91 -13.88
CA ILE A 164 7.91 -13.00 -13.77
C ILE A 164 8.25 -11.68 -14.45
N ASP A 165 7.44 -11.25 -15.42
CA ASP A 165 7.56 -9.92 -16.03
C ASP A 165 6.96 -8.85 -15.11
N LEU A 166 7.80 -8.29 -14.22
CA LEU A 166 7.39 -7.24 -13.29
C LEU A 166 6.97 -5.94 -14.00
N ARG A 167 7.51 -5.65 -15.18
CA ARG A 167 7.11 -4.49 -15.96
C ARG A 167 5.67 -4.65 -16.46
N GLN A 168 5.35 -5.81 -16.99
CA GLN A 168 3.99 -6.14 -17.43
C GLN A 168 3.01 -6.16 -16.26
N LEU A 169 3.42 -6.72 -15.11
CA LEU A 169 2.60 -6.72 -13.90
C LEU A 169 2.33 -5.29 -13.41
N LEU A 170 3.35 -4.44 -13.34
CA LEU A 170 3.23 -3.03 -12.94
C LEU A 170 2.30 -2.26 -13.88
N HIS A 171 2.41 -2.50 -15.18
CA HIS A 171 1.52 -1.90 -16.18
C HIS A 171 0.07 -2.33 -15.99
N ASN A 172 -0.18 -3.61 -15.76
CA ASN A 172 -1.51 -4.14 -15.49
C ASN A 172 -2.12 -3.56 -14.21
N LEU A 173 -1.33 -3.45 -13.15
CA LEU A 173 -1.73 -2.84 -11.88
C LEU A 173 -2.09 -1.37 -12.06
N ALA A 174 -1.25 -0.60 -12.74
CA ALA A 174 -1.48 0.83 -12.98
C ALA A 174 -2.77 1.07 -13.78
N ARG A 175 -3.01 0.28 -14.83
CA ARG A 175 -4.22 0.38 -15.65
C ARG A 175 -5.49 0.08 -14.86
N ARG A 176 -5.41 -0.83 -13.89
CA ARG A 176 -6.55 -1.22 -13.04
C ARG A 176 -6.77 -0.31 -11.83
N ASN A 177 -5.84 0.61 -11.54
CA ASN A 177 -5.88 1.47 -10.37
C ASN A 177 -5.72 2.96 -10.72
N PRO A 178 -6.55 3.53 -11.62
CA PRO A 178 -6.36 4.89 -12.13
C PRO A 178 -6.49 6.00 -11.08
N HIS A 179 -7.14 5.70 -9.95
CA HIS A 179 -7.40 6.65 -8.87
C HIS A 179 -6.59 6.37 -7.59
N GLY A 180 -5.76 5.34 -7.60
CA GLY A 180 -4.94 4.94 -6.45
C GLY A 180 -3.44 5.17 -6.67
N TYR A 181 -2.65 4.39 -5.94
CA TYR A 181 -1.20 4.48 -5.87
C TYR A 181 -0.59 3.19 -6.38
N THR A 182 0.04 3.24 -7.54
CA THR A 182 0.74 2.08 -8.12
C THR A 182 2.22 2.25 -7.90
N PHE A 183 2.88 1.22 -7.41
CA PHE A 183 4.28 1.30 -7.01
C PHE A 183 5.07 0.02 -7.30
N ALA A 184 6.38 0.22 -7.45
CA ALA A 184 7.39 -0.83 -7.42
C ALA A 184 8.64 -0.27 -6.72
N VAL A 185 9.18 -1.00 -5.75
CA VAL A 185 10.35 -0.63 -4.96
C VAL A 185 11.33 -1.78 -4.95
N ASP A 186 12.58 -1.51 -5.33
CA ASP A 186 13.65 -2.49 -5.22
C ASP A 186 13.99 -2.71 -3.73
N LEU A 187 13.92 -3.95 -3.29
CA LEU A 187 14.18 -4.33 -1.91
C LEU A 187 15.57 -4.96 -1.75
N PRO A 188 16.20 -4.86 -0.57
CA PRO A 188 17.41 -5.59 -0.31
C PRO A 188 17.19 -7.11 -0.41
N PRO A 189 18.23 -7.89 -0.72
CA PRO A 189 18.14 -9.35 -0.69
C PRO A 189 17.56 -9.82 0.65
N GLY A 190 16.63 -10.77 0.62
CA GLY A 190 15.97 -11.27 1.81
C GLY A 190 16.90 -12.11 2.67
N SER A 191 16.79 -11.95 4.00
CA SER A 191 17.46 -12.77 5.01
C SER A 191 16.53 -13.79 5.68
N GLU A 192 15.33 -14.04 5.14
CA GLU A 192 14.39 -14.99 5.78
C GLU A 192 14.83 -16.44 5.60
N PRO A 193 14.79 -17.26 6.69
CA PRO A 193 14.95 -18.70 6.61
C PRO A 193 13.81 -19.30 5.78
N GLY A 194 14.13 -19.90 4.63
CA GLY A 194 13.14 -20.52 3.73
C GLY A 194 12.85 -19.75 2.43
N SER A 195 13.22 -18.48 2.29
CA SER A 195 13.52 -17.93 0.97
C SER A 195 14.72 -18.71 0.46
N GLY A 196 14.55 -19.60 -0.51
CA GLY A 196 15.69 -20.33 -1.11
C GLY A 196 16.85 -19.36 -1.27
N ALA A 197 18.09 -19.78 -0.97
CA ALA A 197 19.29 -18.94 -0.95
C ALA A 197 19.54 -18.29 -2.33
N GLY A 198 18.57 -17.53 -2.80
CA GLY A 198 18.60 -16.75 -4.01
C GLY A 198 19.31 -15.44 -3.69
N THR A 199 20.49 -15.25 -4.26
CA THR A 199 21.14 -13.95 -4.47
C THR A 199 20.25 -13.02 -5.32
N GLY A 200 18.92 -13.31 -5.38
CA GLY A 200 17.96 -12.72 -6.28
C GLY A 200 17.45 -11.38 -5.80
N ARG A 201 17.23 -10.51 -6.77
CA ARG A 201 16.55 -9.23 -6.60
C ARG A 201 15.15 -9.44 -6.11
N ARG A 202 14.73 -8.64 -5.12
CA ARG A 202 13.35 -8.61 -4.60
C ARG A 202 12.71 -7.26 -4.93
N THR A 203 11.44 -7.28 -5.26
CA THR A 203 10.66 -6.07 -5.57
C THR A 203 9.35 -6.09 -4.80
N LEU A 204 9.07 -5.04 -4.04
CA LEU A 204 7.73 -4.75 -3.53
C LEU A 204 6.93 -4.09 -4.65
N ILE A 205 5.83 -4.69 -5.09
CA ILE A 205 5.00 -4.21 -6.20
C ILE A 205 3.53 -4.23 -5.82
N GLY A 206 2.78 -3.19 -6.17
CA GLY A 206 1.37 -3.13 -5.78
C GLY A 206 0.57 -1.97 -6.34
N ALA A 207 -0.72 -1.97 -5.98
CA ALA A 207 -1.71 -0.98 -6.40
C ALA A 207 -2.65 -0.64 -5.23
N SER A 208 -2.19 0.24 -4.34
CA SER A 208 -2.93 0.67 -3.15
C SER A 208 -4.03 1.68 -3.47
N PRO A 209 -5.23 1.55 -2.91
CA PRO A 209 -6.24 2.61 -2.97
C PRO A 209 -6.06 3.68 -1.89
N GLU A 210 -5.16 3.49 -0.90
CA GLU A 210 -5.16 4.22 0.36
C GLU A 210 -3.99 5.18 0.49
N LEU A 211 -4.31 6.48 0.69
CA LEU A 211 -3.35 7.51 1.05
C LEU A 211 -3.18 7.51 2.57
N LEU A 212 -1.98 7.19 3.05
CA LEU A 212 -1.64 7.41 4.45
C LEU A 212 -1.57 8.91 4.73
N VAL A 213 -0.70 9.63 4.02
CA VAL A 213 -0.58 11.08 4.13
C VAL A 213 0.10 11.68 2.90
N SER A 214 -0.28 12.90 2.57
CA SER A 214 0.50 13.80 1.70
C SER A 214 0.66 15.15 2.37
N ARG A 215 1.83 15.75 2.18
CA ARG A 215 2.15 17.12 2.56
C ARG A 215 2.57 17.91 1.32
N SER A 216 2.08 19.14 1.20
CA SER A 216 2.51 20.12 0.19
C SER A 216 2.49 21.49 0.84
N GLY A 217 3.66 22.07 1.08
CA GLY A 217 3.81 23.25 1.92
C GLY A 217 3.27 22.97 3.34
N LEU A 218 2.32 23.77 3.80
CA LEU A 218 1.65 23.55 5.08
C LEU A 218 0.39 22.66 4.98
N GLN A 219 -0.05 22.28 3.78
CA GLN A 219 -1.27 21.49 3.60
C GLN A 219 -0.99 19.99 3.79
N VAL A 220 -1.80 19.37 4.63
CA VAL A 220 -1.77 17.93 4.91
C VAL A 220 -3.08 17.29 4.50
N ILE A 221 -3.01 16.13 3.88
CA ILE A 221 -4.17 15.32 3.52
C ILE A 221 -3.87 13.87 3.91
N ALA A 222 -4.80 13.24 4.62
CA ALA A 222 -4.88 11.79 4.81
C ALA A 222 -6.21 11.29 4.26
N ASN A 223 -6.25 10.06 3.75
CA ASN A 223 -7.49 9.47 3.23
C ASN A 223 -7.57 7.99 3.59
N PRO A 224 -7.75 7.67 4.87
CA PRO A 224 -7.88 6.30 5.33
C PRO A 224 -9.14 5.63 4.79
N LEU A 225 -9.04 4.32 4.59
CA LEU A 225 -10.10 3.43 4.16
C LEU A 225 -10.33 2.35 5.21
N ALA A 226 -11.57 2.17 5.65
CA ALA A 226 -11.97 1.05 6.52
C ALA A 226 -13.45 0.74 6.32
N GLY A 227 -13.82 -0.53 6.44
CA GLY A 227 -15.10 -1.04 5.95
C GLY A 227 -15.08 -1.26 4.44
N SER A 228 -15.38 -2.47 3.99
CA SER A 228 -15.32 -2.82 2.58
C SER A 228 -16.32 -3.89 2.18
N ALA A 229 -16.73 -3.87 0.89
CA ALA A 229 -17.57 -4.90 0.28
C ALA A 229 -17.05 -5.25 -1.12
N ALA A 230 -17.09 -6.53 -1.47
CA ALA A 230 -16.70 -6.97 -2.80
C ALA A 230 -17.65 -6.44 -3.86
N ARG A 231 -17.10 -5.99 -5.01
CA ARG A 231 -17.87 -5.62 -6.20
C ARG A 231 -18.61 -6.83 -6.77
N SER A 232 -19.71 -6.57 -7.46
CA SER A 232 -20.44 -7.58 -8.24
C SER A 232 -20.39 -7.27 -9.73
N PRO A 233 -20.31 -8.27 -10.62
CA PRO A 233 -20.47 -8.05 -12.05
C PRO A 233 -21.92 -7.69 -12.42
N ASP A 234 -22.91 -8.04 -11.59
CA ASP A 234 -24.30 -7.60 -11.73
C ASP A 234 -24.45 -6.16 -11.18
N PRO A 235 -24.82 -5.16 -12.00
CA PRO A 235 -24.93 -3.78 -11.57
C PRO A 235 -25.96 -3.55 -10.46
N VAL A 236 -27.06 -4.32 -10.42
CA VAL A 236 -28.10 -4.19 -9.39
C VAL A 236 -27.57 -4.67 -8.04
N GLU A 237 -26.95 -5.85 -8.03
CA GLU A 237 -26.32 -6.38 -6.83
C GLU A 237 -25.13 -5.52 -6.38
N ASP A 238 -24.35 -4.97 -7.30
CA ASP A 238 -23.23 -4.08 -6.98
C ASP A 238 -23.67 -2.82 -6.25
N GLN A 239 -24.75 -2.17 -6.73
CA GLN A 239 -25.35 -1.02 -6.06
C GLN A 239 -25.95 -1.39 -4.71
N ALA A 240 -26.57 -2.56 -4.61
CA ALA A 240 -27.12 -3.05 -3.34
C ALA A 240 -26.01 -3.30 -2.31
N ARG A 241 -24.84 -3.82 -2.72
CA ARG A 241 -23.66 -3.97 -1.85
C ARG A 241 -23.12 -2.62 -1.37
N ALA A 242 -23.00 -1.65 -2.27
CA ALA A 242 -22.59 -0.29 -1.93
C ALA A 242 -23.53 0.36 -0.91
N ALA A 243 -24.84 0.22 -1.12
CA ALA A 243 -25.87 0.76 -0.21
C ALA A 243 -25.82 0.06 1.16
N ARG A 244 -25.69 -1.27 1.21
CA ARG A 244 -25.53 -2.01 2.47
C ARG A 244 -24.28 -1.57 3.23
N LEU A 245 -23.14 -1.41 2.56
CA LEU A 245 -21.89 -0.96 3.17
C LEU A 245 -22.05 0.42 3.83
N SER A 246 -22.68 1.37 3.13
CA SER A 246 -22.88 2.74 3.63
C SER A 246 -23.81 2.85 4.83
N THR A 247 -24.61 1.82 5.11
CA THR A 247 -25.57 1.79 6.22
C THR A 247 -25.27 0.71 7.26
N SER A 248 -24.20 -0.08 7.06
CA SER A 248 -23.80 -1.15 7.97
C SER A 248 -23.26 -0.59 9.29
N PRO A 249 -23.90 -0.85 10.44
CA PRO A 249 -23.39 -0.38 11.73
C PRO A 249 -22.01 -0.92 12.07
N LYS A 250 -21.70 -2.17 11.68
CA LYS A 250 -20.38 -2.79 11.84
C LYS A 250 -19.30 -2.00 11.09
N ASP A 251 -19.53 -1.76 9.79
CA ASP A 251 -18.52 -1.12 8.93
C ASP A 251 -18.37 0.37 9.25
N LEU A 252 -19.44 1.06 9.63
CA LEU A 252 -19.40 2.43 10.11
C LEU A 252 -18.64 2.55 11.43
N HIS A 253 -18.82 1.59 12.35
CA HIS A 253 -18.06 1.55 13.60
C HIS A 253 -16.56 1.27 13.34
N GLU A 254 -16.25 0.29 12.50
CA GLU A 254 -14.89 0.01 12.07
C GLU A 254 -14.20 1.26 11.48
N HIS A 255 -14.92 1.98 10.61
CA HIS A 255 -14.45 3.20 9.99
C HIS A 255 -14.20 4.32 11.01
N ALA A 256 -15.11 4.53 11.95
CA ALA A 256 -14.98 5.56 12.98
C ALA A 256 -13.72 5.35 13.83
N VAL A 257 -13.42 4.12 14.26
CA VAL A 257 -12.19 3.80 15.02
C VAL A 257 -10.93 4.24 14.25
N VAL A 258 -10.90 4.05 12.92
CA VAL A 258 -9.76 4.45 12.10
C VAL A 258 -9.66 5.97 11.99
N ILE A 259 -10.78 6.65 11.72
CA ILE A 259 -10.81 8.10 11.53
C ILE A 259 -10.41 8.84 12.81
N ASP A 260 -10.94 8.41 13.95
CA ASP A 260 -10.62 9.00 15.25
C ASP A 260 -9.13 8.87 15.56
N ALA A 261 -8.53 7.68 15.35
CA ALA A 261 -7.11 7.47 15.58
C ALA A 261 -6.21 8.29 14.64
N VAL A 262 -6.56 8.38 13.35
CA VAL A 262 -5.81 9.20 12.39
C VAL A 262 -5.92 10.70 12.73
N ALA A 263 -7.11 11.16 13.11
CA ALA A 263 -7.31 12.55 13.53
C ALA A 263 -6.54 12.86 14.82
N GLU A 264 -6.55 11.96 15.81
CA GLU A 264 -5.78 12.09 17.04
C GLU A 264 -4.28 12.17 16.78
N ALA A 265 -3.75 11.30 15.92
CA ALA A 265 -2.34 11.28 15.54
C ALA A 265 -1.89 12.56 14.79
N LEU A 266 -2.77 13.16 13.96
CA LEU A 266 -2.45 14.39 13.21
C LEU A 266 -2.63 15.68 14.01
N ARG A 267 -3.52 15.70 15.01
CA ARG A 267 -3.89 16.89 15.80
C ARG A 267 -2.68 17.60 16.45
N PRO A 268 -1.67 16.92 17.01
CA PRO A 268 -0.49 17.57 17.57
C PRO A 268 0.29 18.41 16.56
N PHE A 269 0.24 18.07 15.28
CA PHE A 269 1.00 18.69 14.20
C PHE A 269 0.25 19.81 13.47
N CYS A 270 -1.09 19.82 13.56
CA CYS A 270 -1.93 20.72 12.78
C CYS A 270 -2.44 21.89 13.61
N LYS A 271 -2.45 23.08 12.99
CA LYS A 271 -3.11 24.28 13.48
C LYS A 271 -4.63 24.17 13.31
N THR A 272 -5.05 23.65 12.16
CA THR A 272 -6.43 23.32 11.84
C THR A 272 -6.51 21.90 11.30
N LEU A 273 -7.56 21.19 11.64
CA LEU A 273 -7.82 19.84 11.14
C LEU A 273 -9.31 19.69 10.87
N ASP A 274 -9.65 19.50 9.60
CA ASP A 274 -11.01 19.22 9.13
C ASP A 274 -11.20 17.71 8.99
N VAL A 275 -12.09 17.16 9.78
CA VAL A 275 -12.43 15.73 9.79
C VAL A 275 -13.88 15.59 9.36
N PRO A 276 -14.19 14.88 8.26
CA PRO A 276 -15.56 14.69 7.80
C PRO A 276 -16.43 14.03 8.86
N ARG A 277 -17.70 14.48 8.98
CA ARG A 277 -18.68 13.90 9.93
C ARG A 277 -19.10 12.48 9.61
N GLY A 278 -18.86 12.02 8.38
CA GLY A 278 -19.19 10.67 7.94
C GLY A 278 -18.42 10.29 6.68
N PRO A 279 -18.31 8.99 6.37
CA PRO A 279 -17.58 8.51 5.21
C PRO A 279 -18.33 8.77 3.90
N SER A 280 -17.57 8.84 2.82
CA SER A 280 -18.02 8.69 1.45
C SER A 280 -17.73 7.29 0.94
N LEU A 281 -18.45 6.84 -0.09
CA LEU A 281 -18.15 5.61 -0.81
C LEU A 281 -17.13 5.87 -1.91
N VAL A 282 -16.10 5.04 -1.95
CA VAL A 282 -15.14 4.97 -3.08
C VAL A 282 -15.07 3.54 -3.58
N SER A 283 -14.73 3.37 -4.85
CA SER A 283 -14.60 2.05 -5.44
C SER A 283 -13.24 1.83 -6.11
N THR A 284 -12.76 0.61 -6.03
CA THR A 284 -11.75 0.03 -6.90
C THR A 284 -12.44 -0.89 -7.91
N GLN A 285 -11.69 -1.56 -8.75
CA GLN A 285 -12.28 -2.56 -9.66
C GLN A 285 -12.87 -3.77 -8.91
N THR A 286 -12.37 -4.09 -7.73
CA THR A 286 -12.75 -5.30 -6.99
C THR A 286 -13.54 -5.03 -5.72
N MET A 287 -13.46 -3.83 -5.16
CA MET A 287 -14.02 -3.52 -3.83
C MET A 287 -14.70 -2.16 -3.81
N TRP A 288 -15.74 -2.03 -2.98
CA TRP A 288 -16.24 -0.80 -2.39
C TRP A 288 -15.56 -0.54 -1.05
N HIS A 289 -15.30 0.72 -0.71
CA HIS A 289 -14.73 1.14 0.58
C HIS A 289 -15.45 2.37 1.13
N LEU A 290 -15.52 2.44 2.46
CA LEU A 290 -15.79 3.69 3.16
C LEU A 290 -14.48 4.49 3.23
N SER A 291 -14.56 5.79 2.97
CA SER A 291 -13.43 6.71 2.84
C SER A 291 -13.72 8.04 3.51
N SER A 292 -12.76 8.58 4.27
CA SER A 292 -12.85 9.92 4.85
C SER A 292 -11.59 10.71 4.55
N ARG A 293 -11.75 11.80 3.80
CA ARG A 293 -10.64 12.69 3.46
C ARG A 293 -10.44 13.73 4.57
N ILE A 294 -9.43 13.53 5.40
CA ILE A 294 -9.00 14.45 6.45
C ILE A 294 -8.06 15.47 5.84
N GLN A 295 -8.24 16.76 6.17
CA GLN A 295 -7.41 17.84 5.67
C GLN A 295 -6.94 18.71 6.85
N GLY A 296 -5.70 19.20 6.80
CA GLY A 296 -5.15 20.02 7.86
C GLY A 296 -4.12 21.04 7.35
N GLU A 297 -3.87 22.05 8.18
CA GLU A 297 -2.79 23.00 8.03
C GLU A 297 -1.78 22.79 9.15
N LEU A 298 -0.51 22.53 8.78
CA LEU A 298 0.58 22.38 9.75
C LEU A 298 0.81 23.68 10.52
N LYS A 299 1.16 23.55 11.79
CA LYS A 299 1.58 24.68 12.63
C LYS A 299 3.07 25.00 12.51
N ASP A 300 3.87 24.06 12.00
CA ASP A 300 5.32 24.18 11.89
C ASP A 300 5.78 23.62 10.51
N PRO A 301 6.45 24.45 9.67
CA PRO A 301 6.95 24.02 8.37
C PRO A 301 8.09 22.98 8.45
N SER A 302 8.70 22.75 9.61
CA SER A 302 9.75 21.74 9.79
C SER A 302 9.22 20.30 9.87
N ILE A 303 7.91 20.13 10.08
CA ILE A 303 7.27 18.81 10.17
C ILE A 303 7.19 18.19 8.78
N THR A 304 7.95 17.12 8.54
CA THR A 304 8.02 16.47 7.23
C THR A 304 6.85 15.52 6.98
N SER A 305 6.59 15.19 5.70
CA SER A 305 5.61 14.16 5.33
C SER A 305 5.94 12.79 5.93
N LEU A 306 7.22 12.46 6.10
CA LEU A 306 7.65 11.22 6.73
C LEU A 306 7.37 11.23 8.25
N THR A 307 7.59 12.37 8.92
CA THR A 307 7.22 12.53 10.34
C THR A 307 5.73 12.26 10.55
N LEU A 308 4.88 12.82 9.68
CA LEU A 308 3.42 12.61 9.73
C LEU A 308 3.05 11.15 9.44
N ALA A 309 3.71 10.54 8.44
CA ALA A 309 3.47 9.13 8.11
C ALA A 309 3.77 8.22 9.29
N LEU A 310 4.91 8.39 9.96
CA LEU A 310 5.31 7.57 11.11
C LEU A 310 4.47 7.83 12.36
N ALA A 311 3.98 9.05 12.56
CA ALA A 311 3.07 9.35 13.66
C ALA A 311 1.72 8.62 13.57
N MET A 312 1.29 8.28 12.35
CA MET A 312 0.05 7.52 12.11
C MET A 312 0.29 6.02 11.92
N HIS A 313 1.53 5.62 11.61
CA HIS A 313 1.84 4.24 11.22
C HIS A 313 2.20 3.37 12.44
N PRO A 314 1.66 2.13 12.50
CA PRO A 314 0.59 1.60 11.64
C PRO A 314 -0.80 2.09 12.07
N THR A 315 -1.64 2.47 11.10
CA THR A 315 -3.02 2.88 11.40
C THR A 315 -3.89 1.70 11.85
N PRO A 316 -5.03 1.93 12.55
CA PRO A 316 -5.97 0.86 12.84
C PRO A 316 -6.64 0.25 11.59
N ALA A 317 -6.49 0.86 10.40
CA ALA A 317 -6.95 0.29 9.14
C ALA A 317 -6.14 -0.96 8.74
N VAL A 318 -4.90 -1.09 9.21
CA VAL A 318 -3.98 -2.18 8.84
C VAL A 318 -3.41 -2.94 10.04
N CYS A 319 -3.49 -2.38 11.26
CA CYS A 319 -3.04 -3.02 12.50
C CYS A 319 -4.23 -3.34 13.40
N GLY A 320 -4.83 -2.34 13.99
CA GLY A 320 -5.96 -2.45 14.91
C GLY A 320 -5.90 -1.39 16.01
N HIS A 321 -6.77 -1.55 17.02
CA HIS A 321 -6.90 -0.60 18.13
C HIS A 321 -7.25 -1.30 19.44
N PRO A 322 -6.60 -0.99 20.59
CA PRO A 322 -5.35 -0.22 20.71
C PRO A 322 -4.20 -0.86 19.93
N THR A 323 -3.34 -0.01 19.35
CA THR A 323 -2.31 -0.46 18.39
C THR A 323 -1.34 -1.50 18.96
N GLU A 324 -0.87 -1.32 20.18
CA GLU A 324 0.07 -2.24 20.84
C GLU A 324 -0.55 -3.63 21.03
N LEU A 325 -1.78 -3.71 21.52
CA LEU A 325 -2.50 -4.97 21.73
C LEU A 325 -2.82 -5.66 20.40
N ALA A 326 -3.18 -4.89 19.39
CA ALA A 326 -3.42 -5.42 18.06
C ALA A 326 -2.13 -5.97 17.44
N HIS A 327 -1.01 -5.27 17.60
CA HIS A 327 0.31 -5.71 17.13
C HIS A 327 0.74 -7.01 17.81
N GLU A 328 0.53 -7.13 19.12
CA GLU A 328 0.79 -8.36 19.87
C GLU A 328 -0.09 -9.52 19.38
N ALA A 329 -1.40 -9.30 19.21
CA ALA A 329 -2.33 -10.30 18.70
C ALA A 329 -1.94 -10.78 17.27
N ILE A 330 -1.55 -9.86 16.39
CA ILE A 330 -1.03 -10.18 15.04
C ILE A 330 0.19 -11.10 15.16
N GLY A 331 1.15 -10.75 16.00
CA GLY A 331 2.37 -11.53 16.18
C GLY A 331 2.16 -12.95 16.74
N HIS A 332 1.06 -13.18 17.48
CA HIS A 332 0.68 -14.49 18.00
C HIS A 332 -0.15 -15.32 17.03
N ILE A 333 -0.97 -14.67 16.19
CA ILE A 333 -1.96 -15.36 15.35
C ILE A 333 -1.43 -15.58 13.93
N GLU A 334 -0.74 -14.61 13.34
CA GLU A 334 -0.22 -14.75 11.97
C GLU A 334 1.05 -15.61 11.93
N PRO A 335 1.12 -16.65 11.08
CA PRO A 335 2.28 -17.56 10.99
C PRO A 335 3.42 -17.00 10.11
N PHE A 336 3.41 -15.72 9.78
CA PHE A 336 4.41 -15.06 8.93
C PHE A 336 4.69 -13.63 9.40
N GLN A 337 5.82 -13.09 8.97
CA GLN A 337 6.14 -11.68 9.17
C GLN A 337 5.62 -10.86 7.99
N ARG A 338 5.03 -9.70 8.29
CA ARG A 338 4.45 -8.81 7.27
C ARG A 338 5.49 -8.10 6.41
N GLY A 339 6.69 -7.85 6.96
CA GLY A 339 7.73 -7.12 6.25
C GLY A 339 7.26 -5.74 5.81
N TYR A 340 7.26 -5.48 4.51
CA TYR A 340 6.75 -4.22 3.94
C TYR A 340 5.24 -4.21 3.69
N TYR A 341 4.57 -5.34 3.72
CA TYR A 341 3.11 -5.39 3.65
C TYR A 341 2.49 -4.68 4.86
N THR A 342 1.46 -3.86 4.63
CA THR A 342 0.85 -2.96 5.63
C THR A 342 1.79 -1.90 6.22
N GLY A 343 2.96 -1.74 5.61
CA GLY A 343 3.85 -0.61 5.80
C GLY A 343 3.40 0.61 4.99
N THR A 344 4.34 1.43 4.58
CA THR A 344 4.06 2.57 3.71
C THR A 344 5.12 2.73 2.62
N VAL A 345 4.70 3.18 1.44
CA VAL A 345 5.54 3.43 0.28
C VAL A 345 5.35 4.87 -0.19
N GLY A 346 6.44 5.54 -0.53
CA GLY A 346 6.31 6.92 -0.97
C GLY A 346 7.63 7.64 -1.12
N TRP A 347 7.58 8.94 -0.95
CA TRP A 347 8.71 9.84 -1.11
C TRP A 347 8.57 11.06 -0.19
N CYS A 348 9.71 11.66 0.16
CA CYS A 348 9.79 12.99 0.76
C CYS A 348 10.98 13.75 0.19
N ASP A 349 10.83 15.08 0.06
CA ASP A 349 11.92 15.96 -0.37
C ASP A 349 12.55 16.73 0.79
N ALA A 350 13.60 17.47 0.49
CA ALA A 350 14.32 18.26 1.48
C ALA A 350 13.53 19.48 2.03
N ASN A 351 12.39 19.83 1.43
CA ASN A 351 11.47 20.83 1.96
C ASN A 351 10.44 20.18 2.92
N GLY A 352 10.48 18.88 3.07
CA GLY A 352 9.55 18.08 3.87
C GLY A 352 8.26 17.70 3.14
N ASP A 353 8.07 18.16 1.90
CA ASP A 353 6.92 17.73 1.07
C ASP A 353 7.04 16.26 0.70
N GLY A 354 5.90 15.61 0.53
CA GLY A 354 5.91 14.18 0.20
C GLY A 354 4.53 13.55 0.13
N GLN A 355 4.54 12.27 -0.21
CA GLN A 355 3.35 11.45 -0.33
C GLN A 355 3.65 10.02 0.04
N TRP A 356 2.86 9.44 0.94
CA TRP A 356 3.00 8.09 1.46
C TRP A 356 1.67 7.35 1.32
N ALA A 357 1.69 6.21 0.65
CA ALA A 357 0.56 5.32 0.50
C ALA A 357 0.75 4.07 1.37
N VAL A 358 -0.33 3.53 1.90
CA VAL A 358 -0.30 2.26 2.65
C VAL A 358 0.03 1.11 1.72
N THR A 359 0.98 0.24 2.08
CA THR A 359 1.37 -0.90 1.24
C THR A 359 0.40 -2.07 1.38
N ILE A 360 -0.71 -1.95 0.69
CA ILE A 360 -1.73 -2.99 0.55
C ILE A 360 -2.02 -3.28 -0.93
N ARG A 361 -2.72 -4.36 -1.24
CA ARG A 361 -2.92 -4.83 -2.62
C ARG A 361 -1.57 -4.95 -3.33
N CYS A 362 -0.63 -5.61 -2.67
CA CYS A 362 0.75 -5.72 -3.08
C CYS A 362 1.26 -7.16 -3.02
N ALA A 363 2.41 -7.35 -3.59
CA ALA A 363 3.21 -8.55 -3.49
C ALA A 363 4.68 -8.21 -3.28
N GLU A 364 5.39 -9.10 -2.61
CA GLU A 364 6.84 -9.21 -2.75
C GLU A 364 7.12 -10.23 -3.85
N ALA A 365 7.94 -9.83 -4.81
CA ALA A 365 8.26 -10.61 -5.98
C ALA A 365 9.77 -10.85 -6.06
N ASP A 366 10.17 -12.05 -6.38
CA ASP A 366 11.49 -12.37 -6.92
C ASP A 366 11.36 -12.86 -8.38
N GLU A 367 12.38 -13.52 -8.92
CA GLU A 367 12.38 -13.93 -10.32
C GLU A 367 11.27 -14.94 -10.65
N HIS A 368 10.93 -15.84 -9.73
CA HIS A 368 10.03 -16.97 -9.95
C HIS A 368 8.90 -17.07 -8.94
N THR A 369 8.89 -16.24 -7.91
CA THR A 369 7.88 -16.30 -6.86
C THR A 369 7.20 -14.94 -6.64
N LEU A 370 5.92 -15.00 -6.27
CA LEU A 370 5.13 -13.87 -5.81
C LEU A 370 4.50 -14.24 -4.47
N ARG A 371 4.72 -13.43 -3.47
CA ARG A 371 4.05 -13.51 -2.18
C ARG A 371 3.02 -12.38 -2.10
N LEU A 372 1.76 -12.67 -2.38
CA LEU A 372 0.65 -11.73 -2.29
C LEU A 372 0.14 -11.67 -0.85
N PHE A 373 -0.45 -10.51 -0.49
CA PHE A 373 -1.00 -10.31 0.85
C PHE A 373 -2.42 -9.72 0.80
N ALA A 374 -3.26 -10.15 1.74
CA ALA A 374 -4.57 -9.57 1.99
C ALA A 374 -4.94 -9.70 3.47
N GLY A 375 -5.60 -8.69 4.03
CA GLY A 375 -6.05 -8.69 5.41
C GLY A 375 -7.48 -8.17 5.53
N ALA A 376 -8.18 -8.58 6.59
CA ALA A 376 -9.52 -8.11 6.94
C ALA A 376 -9.55 -7.56 8.37
N GLY A 377 -10.35 -6.50 8.56
CA GLY A 377 -10.50 -5.82 9.85
C GLY A 377 -11.55 -6.53 10.71
N ILE A 378 -11.12 -7.14 11.80
CA ILE A 378 -11.97 -7.89 12.72
C ILE A 378 -12.41 -6.93 13.83
N VAL A 379 -13.71 -6.84 14.03
CA VAL A 379 -14.38 -6.09 15.09
C VAL A 379 -15.50 -6.95 15.70
N VAL A 380 -16.08 -6.50 16.80
CA VAL A 380 -17.26 -7.16 17.36
C VAL A 380 -18.36 -7.20 16.30
N GLY A 381 -18.91 -8.40 16.05
CA GLY A 381 -19.88 -8.68 15.00
C GLY A 381 -19.29 -9.22 13.69
N SER A 382 -17.97 -9.31 13.56
CA SER A 382 -17.32 -10.09 12.49
C SER A 382 -17.62 -11.58 12.63
N THR A 383 -17.62 -12.31 11.49
CA THR A 383 -17.65 -13.78 11.46
C THR A 383 -16.44 -14.29 10.71
N PRO A 384 -15.84 -15.43 11.14
CA PRO A 384 -14.67 -16.00 10.47
C PRO A 384 -14.85 -16.15 8.95
N GLU A 385 -16.00 -16.62 8.52
CA GLU A 385 -16.33 -16.88 7.10
C GLU A 385 -16.40 -15.57 6.30
N SER A 386 -16.98 -14.51 6.88
CA SER A 386 -17.06 -13.21 6.19
C SER A 386 -15.69 -12.58 6.00
N GLU A 387 -14.81 -12.69 7.00
CA GLU A 387 -13.46 -12.13 6.94
C GLU A 387 -12.55 -12.93 5.98
N LEU A 388 -12.73 -14.27 5.93
CA LEU A 388 -12.07 -15.10 4.93
C LEU A 388 -12.47 -14.67 3.51
N ALA A 389 -13.79 -14.53 3.24
CA ALA A 389 -14.30 -14.10 1.94
C ALA A 389 -13.81 -12.69 1.57
N GLU A 390 -13.65 -11.79 2.54
CA GLU A 390 -13.09 -10.46 2.31
C GLU A 390 -11.63 -10.53 1.87
N THR A 391 -10.78 -11.35 2.52
CA THR A 391 -9.39 -11.52 2.10
C THR A 391 -9.30 -12.10 0.68
N GLU A 392 -10.16 -13.06 0.33
CA GLU A 392 -10.23 -13.62 -1.02
C GLU A 392 -10.58 -12.56 -2.08
N ALA A 393 -11.56 -11.70 -1.77
CA ALA A 393 -11.92 -10.59 -2.65
C ALA A 393 -10.76 -9.60 -2.83
N LYS A 394 -9.97 -9.37 -1.79
CA LYS A 394 -8.81 -8.48 -1.82
C LYS A 394 -7.64 -9.05 -2.63
N PHE A 395 -7.40 -10.36 -2.60
CA PHE A 395 -6.41 -11.02 -3.46
C PHE A 395 -6.71 -10.83 -4.95
N ARG A 396 -7.98 -10.72 -5.33
CA ARG A 396 -8.39 -10.56 -6.73
C ARG A 396 -7.73 -9.38 -7.44
N THR A 397 -7.40 -8.30 -6.72
CA THR A 397 -6.68 -7.17 -7.31
C THR A 397 -5.38 -7.59 -7.97
N MET A 398 -4.56 -8.36 -7.25
CA MET A 398 -3.29 -8.86 -7.75
C MET A 398 -3.48 -9.98 -8.78
N LEU A 399 -4.33 -10.97 -8.47
CA LEU A 399 -4.61 -12.09 -9.36
C LEU A 399 -5.13 -11.65 -10.73
N GLN A 400 -6.04 -10.70 -10.77
CA GLN A 400 -6.54 -10.15 -12.03
C GLN A 400 -5.48 -9.35 -12.80
N ALA A 401 -4.58 -8.63 -12.12
CA ALA A 401 -3.46 -7.96 -12.78
C ALA A 401 -2.46 -8.95 -13.38
N MET A 402 -2.41 -10.16 -12.84
CA MET A 402 -1.65 -11.30 -13.38
C MET A 402 -2.37 -12.03 -14.51
N GLY A 403 -3.59 -11.64 -14.87
CA GLY A 403 -4.41 -12.33 -15.86
C GLY A 403 -5.08 -13.60 -15.36
N LEU A 404 -5.04 -13.86 -14.05
CA LEU A 404 -5.73 -14.99 -13.44
C LEU A 404 -7.19 -14.60 -13.20
N GLY A 405 -8.11 -15.27 -13.92
CA GLY A 405 -9.55 -14.95 -13.90
C GLY A 405 -10.28 -15.44 -12.64
N ALA A 406 -11.60 -15.21 -12.60
CA ALA A 406 -12.48 -15.50 -11.46
C ALA A 406 -12.63 -17.00 -11.08
N GLY A 407 -12.05 -17.92 -11.85
CA GLY A 407 -12.08 -19.36 -11.60
C GLY A 407 -10.93 -19.88 -10.71
N VAL A 408 -9.98 -19.01 -10.36
CA VAL A 408 -8.87 -19.35 -9.48
C VAL A 408 -9.29 -19.02 -8.05
N GLN A 409 -9.55 -20.04 -7.25
CA GLN A 409 -9.76 -19.89 -5.81
C GLN A 409 -8.39 -19.87 -5.12
N PRO A 410 -8.12 -18.79 -4.33
CA PRO A 410 -6.90 -18.67 -3.54
C PRO A 410 -6.91 -19.56 -2.29
#